data_abc8dbd940257ba609116918095f3dce
#
_entry.id   abc8dbd940257ba609116918095f3dce
#
_cell.length_a   1.000
_cell.length_b   1.000
_cell.length_c   1.000
_cell.angle_alpha   90.00
_cell.angle_beta   90.00
_cell.angle_gamma   90.00
#
_symmetry.space_group_name_H-M   'P 1'
#
loop_
_entity.id
_entity.type
_entity.pdbx_description
1 polymer ?
#
loop_
_entity_poly.entity_id
_entity_poly.type
_entity_poly.pdbx_seq_one_letter_code
_entity_poly.pdbx_strand_id
1 'polypeptide(L)'
;MNAIELSNVNYSSDQFNLKNISFKVPQGFVTGFIGRNGAGKTTIIRLIMDLYQPQTGVIRVLEEDMALNPIELKNRIGFVYPENYFNERWTTKQLEKMIAPFYRKWDHQVFEFYLEKFDLPINKSIKTFSTGMKMKLSLAVAFSHHAELYIFDEPTSGLDPLARNELLEIIQQELIDENKTIFMSTHIISDLEKIADYIIHLSDGEVILNGSKEQLLQRYQVVSGAIEDLDDELASLLIYEEHKRTGFIGLTEHAQVFKEILGHKVNITTPSIENLMVYL
;
A
#
# COMPACT_ATOMS: atom_id res chain seq x y z
N MET A 1 15.52 7.66 -7.40
CA MET A 1 15.28 6.41 -8.15
C MET A 1 13.91 5.87 -7.80
N ASN A 2 13.27 5.12 -8.71
CA ASN A 2 11.95 4.53 -8.46
C ASN A 2 12.05 3.00 -8.44
N ALA A 3 11.45 2.37 -7.43
CA ALA A 3 11.35 0.92 -7.36
C ALA A 3 10.27 0.37 -8.29
N ILE A 4 9.18 1.14 -8.48
CA ILE A 4 8.12 0.82 -9.43
C ILE A 4 7.75 2.10 -10.17
N GLU A 5 7.55 2.00 -11.48
CA GLU A 5 7.05 3.09 -12.32
C GLU A 5 6.04 2.54 -13.33
N LEU A 6 4.82 3.07 -13.28
CA LEU A 6 3.78 2.85 -14.27
C LEU A 6 3.56 4.13 -15.07
N SER A 7 3.49 4.02 -16.40
CA SER A 7 3.28 5.15 -17.30
C SER A 7 2.19 4.83 -18.31
N ASN A 8 1.04 5.52 -18.20
CA ASN A 8 -0.12 5.40 -19.07
C ASN A 8 -0.61 3.96 -19.28
N VAL A 9 -0.59 3.15 -18.21
CA VAL A 9 -0.96 1.74 -18.24
C VAL A 9 -2.47 1.62 -18.33
N ASN A 10 -2.93 0.89 -19.35
CA ASN A 10 -4.33 0.50 -19.51
C ASN A 10 -4.46 -1.02 -19.50
N TYR A 11 -5.49 -1.51 -18.85
CA TYR A 11 -5.84 -2.92 -18.79
C TYR A 11 -7.34 -3.08 -18.71
N SER A 12 -7.90 -3.97 -19.51
CA SER A 12 -9.34 -4.26 -19.53
C SER A 12 -9.57 -5.77 -19.42
N SER A 13 -10.52 -6.14 -18.60
CA SER A 13 -11.11 -7.47 -18.51
C SER A 13 -12.64 -7.36 -18.63
N ASP A 14 -13.35 -8.48 -18.73
CA ASP A 14 -14.82 -8.50 -18.88
C ASP A 14 -15.56 -7.75 -17.77
N GLN A 15 -14.96 -7.58 -16.60
CA GLN A 15 -15.62 -7.02 -15.43
C GLN A 15 -14.97 -5.74 -14.90
N PHE A 16 -13.81 -5.34 -15.43
CA PHE A 16 -13.04 -4.27 -14.82
C PHE A 16 -12.04 -3.62 -15.80
N ASN A 17 -11.89 -2.30 -15.69
CA ASN A 17 -10.98 -1.52 -16.53
C ASN A 17 -10.06 -0.66 -15.65
N LEU A 18 -8.76 -0.70 -15.94
CA LEU A 18 -7.77 0.27 -15.49
C LEU A 18 -7.52 1.27 -16.61
N LYS A 19 -7.61 2.56 -16.28
CA LYS A 19 -7.50 3.64 -17.27
C LYS A 19 -6.34 4.57 -16.93
N ASN A 20 -5.41 4.66 -17.86
CA ASN A 20 -4.30 5.63 -17.82
C ASN A 20 -3.54 5.66 -16.48
N ILE A 21 -3.30 4.47 -15.90
CA ILE A 21 -2.61 4.34 -14.61
C ILE A 21 -1.18 4.83 -14.73
N SER A 22 -0.84 5.86 -13.97
CA SER A 22 0.49 6.44 -13.91
C SER A 22 0.84 6.80 -12.48
N PHE A 23 1.90 6.19 -11.93
CA PHE A 23 2.44 6.51 -10.62
C PHE A 23 3.87 6.01 -10.47
N LYS A 24 4.54 6.48 -9.40
CA LYS A 24 5.90 6.09 -9.04
C LYS A 24 5.96 5.68 -7.57
N VAL A 25 6.74 4.64 -7.29
CA VAL A 25 7.08 4.17 -5.96
C VAL A 25 8.55 4.50 -5.72
N PRO A 26 8.87 5.49 -4.88
CA PRO A 26 10.26 5.86 -4.59
C PRO A 26 11.00 4.74 -3.86
N GLN A 27 12.29 4.57 -4.15
CA GLN A 27 13.15 3.61 -3.43
C GLN A 27 13.43 4.09 -2.01
N GLY A 28 13.54 3.14 -1.06
CA GLY A 28 13.90 3.42 0.33
C GLY A 28 12.73 3.85 1.22
N PHE A 29 11.49 3.79 0.72
CA PHE A 29 10.29 4.25 1.43
C PHE A 29 9.18 3.20 1.46
N VAL A 30 8.22 3.39 2.38
CA VAL A 30 6.92 2.69 2.35
C VAL A 30 5.96 3.47 1.48
N THR A 31 5.47 2.85 0.42
CA THR A 31 4.35 3.38 -0.36
C THR A 31 3.10 2.56 -0.06
N GLY A 32 2.10 3.22 0.52
CA GLY A 32 0.77 2.67 0.73
C GLY A 32 -0.08 2.79 -0.52
N PHE A 33 -0.60 1.66 -0.99
CA PHE A 33 -1.50 1.58 -2.14
C PHE A 33 -2.91 1.29 -1.65
N ILE A 34 -3.76 2.29 -1.62
CA ILE A 34 -5.05 2.21 -1.00
C ILE A 34 -6.19 2.31 -2.02
N GLY A 35 -7.31 1.69 -1.71
CA GLY A 35 -8.54 1.72 -2.48
C GLY A 35 -9.54 0.70 -1.97
N ARG A 36 -10.80 0.90 -2.29
CA ARG A 36 -11.89 -0.03 -1.92
C ARG A 36 -11.66 -1.43 -2.53
N ASN A 37 -12.33 -2.42 -1.98
CA ASN A 37 -12.37 -3.75 -2.59
C ASN A 37 -12.95 -3.65 -4.00
N GLY A 38 -12.28 -4.27 -4.97
CA GLY A 38 -12.66 -4.17 -6.39
C GLY A 38 -12.10 -2.96 -7.15
N ALA A 39 -11.42 -2.01 -6.50
CA ALA A 39 -10.83 -0.83 -7.18
C ALA A 39 -9.72 -1.18 -8.18
N GLY A 40 -9.16 -2.41 -8.13
CA GLY A 40 -8.12 -2.86 -9.07
C GLY A 40 -6.72 -3.02 -8.48
N LYS A 41 -6.56 -2.89 -7.15
CA LYS A 41 -5.26 -3.01 -6.49
C LYS A 41 -4.52 -4.30 -6.84
N THR A 42 -5.14 -5.45 -6.61
CA THR A 42 -4.57 -6.76 -6.95
C THR A 42 -4.30 -6.92 -8.47
N THR A 43 -5.13 -6.31 -9.32
CA THR A 43 -4.89 -6.30 -10.78
C THR A 43 -3.62 -5.54 -11.13
N ILE A 44 -3.41 -4.37 -10.54
CA ILE A 44 -2.18 -3.58 -10.74
C ILE A 44 -0.96 -4.36 -10.21
N ILE A 45 -1.06 -4.98 -9.04
CA ILE A 45 0.02 -5.82 -8.50
C ILE A 45 0.35 -6.99 -9.44
N ARG A 46 -0.66 -7.63 -10.03
CA ARG A 46 -0.46 -8.70 -11.00
C ARG A 46 0.20 -8.21 -12.30
N LEU A 47 -0.11 -7.00 -12.74
CA LEU A 47 0.56 -6.35 -13.86
C LEU A 47 2.04 -6.04 -13.52
N ILE A 48 2.32 -5.51 -12.34
CA ILE A 48 3.68 -5.24 -11.85
C ILE A 48 4.51 -6.54 -11.78
N MET A 49 3.88 -7.64 -11.36
CA MET A 49 4.52 -8.97 -11.26
C MET A 49 4.58 -9.73 -12.59
N ASP A 50 4.17 -9.12 -13.70
CA ASP A 50 4.12 -9.75 -15.05
C ASP A 50 3.28 -11.05 -15.06
N LEU A 51 2.22 -11.08 -14.27
CA LEU A 51 1.20 -12.13 -14.30
C LEU A 51 0.06 -11.79 -15.27
N TYR A 52 -0.13 -10.51 -15.51
CA TYR A 52 -1.02 -9.96 -16.53
C TYR A 52 -0.23 -9.01 -17.43
N GLN A 53 -0.64 -8.90 -18.70
CA GLN A 53 -0.02 -8.00 -19.67
C GLN A 53 -0.89 -6.74 -19.84
N PRO A 54 -0.32 -5.54 -19.77
CA PRO A 54 -1.06 -4.32 -20.06
C PRO A 54 -1.40 -4.25 -21.56
N GLN A 55 -2.54 -3.65 -21.90
CA GLN A 55 -2.91 -3.41 -23.29
C GLN A 55 -2.10 -2.25 -23.89
N THR A 56 -1.80 -1.25 -23.08
CA THR A 56 -0.93 -0.11 -23.42
C THR A 56 -0.18 0.37 -22.19
N GLY A 57 0.84 1.20 -22.40
CA GLY A 57 1.66 1.76 -21.34
C GLY A 57 2.92 0.95 -21.06
N VAL A 58 3.68 1.40 -20.07
CA VAL A 58 4.96 0.79 -19.69
C VAL A 58 5.00 0.60 -18.20
N ILE A 59 5.52 -0.54 -17.76
CA ILE A 59 5.76 -0.88 -16.36
C ILE A 59 7.25 -1.17 -16.18
N ARG A 60 7.89 -0.44 -15.28
CA ARG A 60 9.26 -0.70 -14.87
C ARG A 60 9.31 -1.07 -13.40
N VAL A 61 10.13 -2.05 -13.08
CA VAL A 61 10.39 -2.51 -11.71
C VAL A 61 11.89 -2.51 -11.48
N LEU A 62 12.35 -1.83 -10.42
CA LEU A 62 13.78 -1.62 -10.15
C LEU A 62 14.53 -1.05 -11.38
N GLU A 63 13.88 -0.11 -12.08
CA GLU A 63 14.34 0.58 -13.29
C GLU A 63 14.44 -0.30 -14.55
N GLU A 64 14.05 -1.56 -14.47
CA GLU A 64 14.09 -2.54 -15.56
C GLU A 64 12.67 -2.90 -16.04
N ASP A 65 12.56 -3.34 -17.28
CA ASP A 65 11.33 -3.93 -17.82
C ASP A 65 11.21 -5.38 -17.35
N MET A 66 10.12 -5.68 -16.61
CA MET A 66 9.87 -7.01 -16.07
C MET A 66 9.82 -8.08 -17.17
N ALA A 67 9.30 -7.75 -18.36
CA ALA A 67 9.16 -8.69 -19.47
C ALA A 67 10.53 -9.14 -20.06
N LEU A 68 11.58 -8.32 -19.91
CA LEU A 68 12.90 -8.65 -20.43
C LEU A 68 13.68 -9.62 -19.54
N ASN A 69 13.50 -9.52 -18.21
CA ASN A 69 14.28 -10.28 -17.24
C ASN A 69 13.46 -10.77 -16.03
N PRO A 70 12.32 -11.46 -16.26
CA PRO A 70 11.36 -11.74 -15.18
C PRO A 70 11.93 -12.59 -14.04
N ILE A 71 12.80 -13.55 -14.33
CA ILE A 71 13.39 -14.43 -13.31
C ILE A 71 14.34 -13.64 -12.42
N GLU A 72 15.20 -12.82 -13.00
CA GLU A 72 16.17 -12.02 -12.24
C GLU A 72 15.48 -10.98 -11.37
N LEU A 73 14.51 -10.25 -11.93
CA LEU A 73 13.75 -9.26 -11.18
C LEU A 73 12.93 -9.89 -10.07
N LYS A 74 12.24 -11.02 -10.30
CA LYS A 74 11.48 -11.72 -9.27
C LYS A 74 12.36 -12.25 -8.13
N ASN A 75 13.64 -12.54 -8.38
CA ASN A 75 14.61 -12.87 -7.32
C ASN A 75 14.93 -11.66 -6.39
N ARG A 76 14.70 -10.43 -6.86
CA ARG A 76 14.92 -9.19 -6.11
C ARG A 76 13.64 -8.66 -5.46
N ILE A 77 12.52 -9.37 -5.61
CA ILE A 77 11.21 -9.00 -5.09
C ILE A 77 10.77 -9.99 -4.01
N GLY A 78 10.49 -9.48 -2.81
CA GLY A 78 9.80 -10.22 -1.76
C GLY A 78 8.30 -10.02 -1.90
N PHE A 79 7.57 -11.11 -2.22
CA PHE A 79 6.14 -11.01 -2.46
C PHE A 79 5.32 -11.71 -1.38
N VAL A 80 4.28 -11.04 -0.87
CA VAL A 80 3.34 -11.60 0.09
C VAL A 80 1.91 -11.43 -0.43
N TYR A 81 1.23 -12.56 -0.61
CA TYR A 81 -0.17 -12.61 -1.02
C TYR A 81 -1.12 -12.46 0.18
N PRO A 82 -2.37 -12.03 -0.04
CA PRO A 82 -3.39 -11.97 1.02
C PRO A 82 -3.78 -13.36 1.53
N GLU A 83 -3.62 -14.38 0.70
CA GLU A 83 -3.92 -15.76 1.01
C GLU A 83 -2.64 -16.62 1.02
N ASN A 84 -2.68 -17.70 1.80
CA ASN A 84 -1.57 -18.65 1.83
C ASN A 84 -1.59 -19.55 0.58
N TYR A 85 -0.55 -19.46 -0.24
CA TYR A 85 -0.36 -20.32 -1.43
C TYR A 85 0.58 -21.50 -1.20
N PHE A 86 1.15 -21.64 0.00
CA PHE A 86 2.00 -22.76 0.31
C PHE A 86 1.18 -24.05 0.46
N ASN A 87 1.80 -25.17 0.10
CA ASN A 87 1.18 -26.48 0.32
C ASN A 87 0.99 -26.73 1.82
N GLU A 88 -0.26 -26.69 2.26
CA GLU A 88 -0.61 -26.81 3.67
C GLU A 88 -0.20 -28.13 4.33
N ARG A 89 0.09 -29.18 3.55
CA ARG A 89 0.58 -30.47 4.07
C ARG A 89 2.06 -30.44 4.45
N TRP A 90 2.80 -29.46 3.98
CA TRP A 90 4.21 -29.32 4.31
C TRP A 90 4.41 -28.76 5.73
N THR A 91 5.55 -29.09 6.30
CA THR A 91 6.11 -28.38 7.46
C THR A 91 6.89 -27.15 6.95
N THR A 92 7.22 -26.20 7.83
CA THR A 92 8.07 -25.04 7.46
C THR A 92 9.43 -25.49 6.92
N LYS A 93 10.01 -26.55 7.50
CA LYS A 93 11.26 -27.14 7.00
C LYS A 93 11.12 -27.74 5.59
N GLN A 94 10.00 -28.37 5.29
CA GLN A 94 9.74 -28.88 3.93
C GLN A 94 9.48 -27.74 2.95
N LEU A 95 8.77 -26.70 3.38
CA LEU A 95 8.55 -25.49 2.60
C LEU A 95 9.88 -24.86 2.19
N GLU A 96 10.77 -24.61 3.15
CA GLU A 96 12.08 -24.05 2.88
C GLU A 96 12.86 -24.87 1.85
N LYS A 97 12.93 -26.20 2.04
CA LYS A 97 13.63 -27.10 1.10
C LYS A 97 13.11 -26.98 -0.33
N MET A 98 11.82 -26.68 -0.49
CA MET A 98 11.18 -26.56 -1.81
C MET A 98 11.34 -25.17 -2.40
N ILE A 99 11.37 -24.11 -1.60
CA ILE A 99 11.38 -22.72 -2.07
C ILE A 99 12.81 -22.17 -2.22
N ALA A 100 13.70 -22.45 -1.28
CA ALA A 100 15.06 -21.93 -1.26
C ALA A 100 15.81 -22.06 -2.61
N PRO A 101 15.71 -23.16 -3.37
CA PRO A 101 16.40 -23.29 -4.65
C PRO A 101 15.96 -22.29 -5.74
N PHE A 102 14.81 -21.62 -5.59
CA PHE A 102 14.33 -20.63 -6.55
C PHE A 102 14.93 -19.24 -6.33
N TYR A 103 15.52 -18.99 -5.15
CA TYR A 103 16.10 -17.71 -4.79
C TYR A 103 17.62 -17.76 -4.68
N ARG A 104 18.34 -17.00 -5.49
CA ARG A 104 19.80 -17.01 -5.52
C ARG A 104 20.45 -16.52 -4.22
N LYS A 105 19.78 -15.59 -3.53
CA LYS A 105 20.25 -14.99 -2.28
C LYS A 105 19.52 -15.56 -1.06
N TRP A 106 18.98 -16.80 -1.16
CA TRP A 106 18.32 -17.40 0.00
C TRP A 106 19.28 -17.55 1.17
N ASP A 107 18.84 -17.08 2.33
CA ASP A 107 19.61 -17.13 3.57
C ASP A 107 18.84 -17.97 4.61
N HIS A 108 19.36 -19.18 4.86
CA HIS A 108 18.79 -20.11 5.83
C HIS A 108 18.80 -19.53 7.25
N GLN A 109 19.86 -18.79 7.65
CA GLN A 109 19.95 -18.22 9.00
C GLN A 109 18.90 -17.13 9.22
N VAL A 110 18.66 -16.32 8.20
CA VAL A 110 17.59 -15.30 8.22
C VAL A 110 16.21 -15.97 8.31
N PHE A 111 16.00 -17.07 7.56
CA PHE A 111 14.73 -17.82 7.65
C PHE A 111 14.51 -18.40 9.05
N GLU A 112 15.50 -19.07 9.63
CA GLU A 112 15.43 -19.59 11.00
C GLU A 112 15.20 -18.47 12.03
N PHE A 113 15.89 -17.35 11.89
CA PHE A 113 15.68 -16.17 12.73
C PHE A 113 14.23 -15.70 12.73
N TYR A 114 13.59 -15.60 11.53
CA TYR A 114 12.19 -15.19 11.46
C TYR A 114 11.22 -16.28 11.96
N LEU A 115 11.53 -17.57 11.77
CA LEU A 115 10.72 -18.62 12.37
C LEU A 115 10.72 -18.53 13.90
N GLU A 116 11.86 -18.27 14.52
CA GLU A 116 12.00 -18.07 15.96
C GLU A 116 11.29 -16.79 16.40
N LYS A 117 11.58 -15.64 15.77
CA LYS A 117 10.99 -14.34 16.06
C LYS A 117 9.45 -14.36 16.01
N PHE A 118 8.87 -15.14 15.11
CA PHE A 118 7.43 -15.25 14.89
C PHE A 118 6.78 -16.41 15.66
N ASP A 119 7.55 -17.14 16.45
CA ASP A 119 7.12 -18.35 17.18
C ASP A 119 6.45 -19.40 16.24
N LEU A 120 7.06 -19.63 15.07
CA LEU A 120 6.53 -20.55 14.08
C LEU A 120 7.12 -21.95 14.25
N PRO A 121 6.27 -23.00 14.42
CA PRO A 121 6.75 -24.36 14.65
C PRO A 121 7.36 -24.97 13.39
N ILE A 122 8.61 -25.44 13.47
CA ILE A 122 9.37 -25.96 12.34
C ILE A 122 8.81 -27.27 11.80
N ASN A 123 8.31 -28.14 12.69
CA ASN A 123 7.92 -29.52 12.36
C ASN A 123 6.40 -29.75 12.30
N LYS A 124 5.58 -28.72 12.47
CA LYS A 124 4.13 -28.83 12.33
C LYS A 124 3.70 -28.50 10.90
N SER A 125 2.63 -29.17 10.45
CA SER A 125 2.02 -28.90 9.15
C SER A 125 1.46 -27.48 9.11
N ILE A 126 1.68 -26.74 8.02
CA ILE A 126 1.16 -25.39 7.76
C ILE A 126 -0.37 -25.36 7.85
N LYS A 127 -1.04 -26.49 7.58
CA LYS A 127 -2.50 -26.63 7.78
C LYS A 127 -2.95 -26.29 9.20
N THR A 128 -2.10 -26.48 10.20
CA THR A 128 -2.42 -26.20 11.61
C THR A 128 -2.18 -24.76 12.03
N PHE A 129 -1.65 -23.93 11.12
CA PHE A 129 -1.34 -22.54 11.38
C PHE A 129 -2.60 -21.67 11.34
N SER A 130 -2.69 -20.70 12.25
CA SER A 130 -3.68 -19.63 12.15
C SER A 130 -3.41 -18.74 10.91
N THR A 131 -4.36 -17.91 10.52
CA THR A 131 -4.18 -16.93 9.43
C THR A 131 -2.95 -16.05 9.70
N GLY A 132 -2.80 -15.54 10.94
CA GLY A 132 -1.63 -14.75 11.32
C GLY A 132 -0.32 -15.50 11.24
N MET A 133 -0.28 -16.79 11.66
CA MET A 133 0.92 -17.61 11.53
C MET A 133 1.28 -17.87 10.05
N LYS A 134 0.29 -18.06 9.18
CA LYS A 134 0.52 -18.22 7.74
C LYS A 134 1.06 -16.95 7.12
N MET A 135 0.54 -15.78 7.53
CA MET A 135 1.04 -14.48 7.09
C MET A 135 2.48 -14.24 7.56
N LYS A 136 2.78 -14.50 8.83
CA LYS A 136 4.15 -14.44 9.38
C LYS A 136 5.11 -15.38 8.61
N LEU A 137 4.66 -16.56 8.23
CA LEU A 137 5.46 -17.49 7.41
C LEU A 137 5.73 -16.92 6.01
N SER A 138 4.75 -16.29 5.37
CA SER A 138 4.93 -15.62 4.09
C SER A 138 5.95 -14.48 4.17
N LEU A 139 5.92 -13.70 5.25
CA LEU A 139 6.92 -12.66 5.51
C LEU A 139 8.32 -13.27 5.77
N ALA A 140 8.41 -14.34 6.56
CA ALA A 140 9.68 -15.03 6.78
C ALA A 140 10.32 -15.47 5.45
N VAL A 141 9.53 -16.01 4.53
CA VAL A 141 9.99 -16.37 3.18
C VAL A 141 10.44 -15.11 2.40
N ALA A 142 9.63 -14.05 2.41
CA ALA A 142 9.94 -12.83 1.67
C ALA A 142 11.22 -12.15 2.16
N PHE A 143 11.48 -12.14 3.47
CA PHE A 143 12.67 -11.51 4.05
C PHE A 143 13.94 -12.36 3.88
N SER A 144 13.81 -13.67 3.68
CA SER A 144 14.95 -14.62 3.69
C SER A 144 15.76 -14.66 2.40
N HIS A 145 15.41 -13.91 1.37
CA HIS A 145 16.17 -13.86 0.12
C HIS A 145 16.74 -12.47 -0.22
N HIS A 146 16.81 -11.58 0.79
CA HIS A 146 17.42 -10.24 0.66
C HIS A 146 16.87 -9.45 -0.53
N ALA A 147 15.53 -9.37 -0.63
CA ALA A 147 14.87 -8.60 -1.65
C ALA A 147 15.13 -7.09 -1.48
N GLU A 148 15.14 -6.38 -2.60
CA GLU A 148 15.28 -4.92 -2.66
C GLU A 148 13.91 -4.22 -2.66
N LEU A 149 12.89 -4.91 -3.18
CA LEU A 149 11.51 -4.46 -3.24
C LEU A 149 10.59 -5.51 -2.60
N TYR A 150 9.80 -5.09 -1.63
CA TYR A 150 8.76 -5.90 -1.03
C TYR A 150 7.40 -5.44 -1.52
N ILE A 151 6.60 -6.37 -2.06
CA ILE A 151 5.23 -6.11 -2.51
C ILE A 151 4.30 -6.94 -1.63
N PHE A 152 3.47 -6.27 -0.84
CA PHE A 152 2.53 -6.90 0.07
C PHE A 152 1.10 -6.59 -0.38
N ASP A 153 0.34 -7.63 -0.73
CA ASP A 153 -1.06 -7.49 -1.11
C ASP A 153 -1.95 -7.82 0.08
N GLU A 154 -2.54 -6.79 0.71
CA GLU A 154 -3.44 -6.87 1.86
C GLU A 154 -2.87 -7.68 3.07
N PRO A 155 -1.62 -7.44 3.51
CA PRO A 155 -0.94 -8.32 4.47
C PRO A 155 -1.59 -8.34 5.87
N THR A 156 -2.37 -7.33 6.20
CA THR A 156 -3.05 -7.18 7.49
C THR A 156 -4.50 -7.66 7.48
N SER A 157 -5.01 -8.04 6.31
CA SER A 157 -6.40 -8.45 6.15
C SER A 157 -6.69 -9.74 6.92
N GLY A 158 -7.81 -9.74 7.68
CA GLY A 158 -8.23 -10.90 8.47
C GLY A 158 -7.40 -11.16 9.73
N LEU A 159 -6.48 -10.28 10.09
CA LEU A 159 -5.77 -10.33 11.37
C LEU A 159 -6.55 -9.60 12.47
N ASP A 160 -6.45 -10.11 13.69
CA ASP A 160 -6.91 -9.37 14.86
C ASP A 160 -6.05 -8.12 15.11
N PRO A 161 -6.53 -7.12 15.89
CA PRO A 161 -5.82 -5.86 16.08
C PRO A 161 -4.40 -6.00 16.66
N LEU A 162 -4.15 -7.02 17.50
CA LEU A 162 -2.83 -7.23 18.11
C LEU A 162 -1.85 -7.77 17.08
N ALA A 163 -2.20 -8.85 16.38
CA ALA A 163 -1.40 -9.47 15.32
C ALA A 163 -1.10 -8.48 14.19
N ARG A 164 -2.08 -7.61 13.86
CA ARG A 164 -1.93 -6.55 12.87
C ARG A 164 -0.90 -5.50 13.28
N ASN A 165 -0.97 -5.00 14.52
CA ASN A 165 0.02 -4.05 15.02
C ASN A 165 1.43 -4.64 15.04
N GLU A 166 1.58 -5.87 15.52
CA GLU A 166 2.85 -6.61 15.51
C GLU A 166 3.43 -6.72 14.10
N LEU A 167 2.58 -7.04 13.12
CA LEU A 167 3.00 -7.16 11.72
C LEU A 167 3.48 -5.82 11.15
N LEU A 168 2.79 -4.70 11.43
CA LEU A 168 3.20 -3.38 11.00
C LEU A 168 4.53 -2.96 11.63
N GLU A 169 4.77 -3.27 12.90
CA GLU A 169 6.05 -3.03 13.57
C GLU A 169 7.19 -3.82 12.91
N ILE A 170 6.94 -5.07 12.54
CA ILE A 170 7.92 -5.90 11.82
C ILE A 170 8.26 -5.28 10.47
N ILE A 171 7.25 -4.83 9.71
CA ILE A 171 7.43 -4.16 8.42
C ILE A 171 8.27 -2.89 8.59
N GLN A 172 8.00 -2.07 9.61
CA GLN A 172 8.79 -0.86 9.90
C GLN A 172 10.25 -1.18 10.25
N GLN A 173 10.49 -2.25 11.02
CA GLN A 173 11.86 -2.66 11.38
C GLN A 173 12.70 -3.05 10.17
N GLU A 174 12.10 -3.65 9.14
CA GLU A 174 12.79 -4.02 7.91
C GLU A 174 13.25 -2.82 7.07
N LEU A 175 12.62 -1.65 7.26
CA LEU A 175 12.97 -0.40 6.58
C LEU A 175 14.12 0.38 7.22
N ILE A 176 14.67 -0.08 8.32
CA ILE A 176 15.90 0.51 8.90
C ILE A 176 17.05 0.38 7.89
N ASP A 177 16.98 -0.62 6.99
CA ASP A 177 17.85 -0.68 5.83
C ASP A 177 17.28 0.18 4.69
N GLU A 178 17.83 1.38 4.50
CA GLU A 178 17.42 2.36 3.48
C GLU A 178 17.43 1.83 2.02
N ASN A 179 18.05 0.67 1.78
CA ASN A 179 18.04 0.03 0.47
C ASN A 179 16.76 -0.77 0.18
N LYS A 180 15.92 -0.99 1.19
CA LYS A 180 14.67 -1.73 1.06
C LYS A 180 13.51 -0.80 0.76
N THR A 181 12.65 -1.22 -0.14
CA THR A 181 11.42 -0.51 -0.51
C THR A 181 10.21 -1.38 -0.25
N ILE A 182 9.15 -0.81 0.28
CA ILE A 182 7.89 -1.52 0.51
C ILE A 182 6.76 -0.87 -0.27
N PHE A 183 6.06 -1.68 -1.07
CA PHE A 183 4.81 -1.33 -1.72
C PHE A 183 3.70 -2.20 -1.14
N MET A 184 2.82 -1.62 -0.33
CA MET A 184 1.80 -2.34 0.41
C MET A 184 0.41 -1.91 0.01
N SER A 185 -0.39 -2.84 -0.54
CA SER A 185 -1.81 -2.60 -0.75
C SER A 185 -2.59 -2.83 0.55
N THR A 186 -3.58 -2.00 0.80
CA THR A 186 -4.55 -2.19 1.89
C THR A 186 -5.83 -1.40 1.64
N HIS A 187 -6.92 -1.84 2.26
CA HIS A 187 -8.15 -1.06 2.40
C HIS A 187 -8.29 -0.47 3.81
N ILE A 188 -7.31 -0.68 4.68
CA ILE A 188 -7.32 -0.26 6.08
C ILE A 188 -6.44 0.98 6.25
N ILE A 189 -7.09 2.14 6.31
CA ILE A 189 -6.43 3.45 6.32
C ILE A 189 -5.47 3.62 7.49
N SER A 190 -5.89 3.15 8.69
CA SER A 190 -5.08 3.28 9.91
C SER A 190 -3.73 2.54 9.84
N ASP A 191 -3.56 1.57 8.94
CA ASP A 191 -2.26 0.92 8.72
C ASP A 191 -1.31 1.89 8.03
N LEU A 192 -1.80 2.58 7.00
CA LEU A 192 -1.00 3.53 6.25
C LEU A 192 -0.66 4.79 7.06
N GLU A 193 -1.58 5.24 7.91
CA GLU A 193 -1.28 6.36 8.83
C GLU A 193 -0.06 6.08 9.70
N LYS A 194 0.15 4.80 10.08
CA LYS A 194 1.27 4.38 10.92
C LYS A 194 2.59 4.27 10.16
N ILE A 195 2.58 3.68 8.96
CA ILE A 195 3.82 3.23 8.33
C ILE A 195 4.14 3.88 6.98
N ALA A 196 3.15 4.47 6.27
CA ALA A 196 3.38 4.95 4.92
C ALA A 196 4.05 6.33 4.89
N ASP A 197 5.06 6.47 4.01
CA ASP A 197 5.70 7.73 3.63
C ASP A 197 5.04 8.34 2.39
N TYR A 198 4.59 7.49 1.47
CA TYR A 198 3.90 7.84 0.23
C TYR A 198 2.55 7.15 0.16
N ILE A 199 1.58 7.81 -0.45
CA ILE A 199 0.21 7.30 -0.63
C ILE A 199 -0.15 7.33 -2.11
N ILE A 200 -0.74 6.23 -2.58
CA ILE A 200 -1.40 6.14 -3.89
C ILE A 200 -2.82 5.68 -3.63
N HIS A 201 -3.82 6.48 -4.00
CA HIS A 201 -5.23 6.15 -3.89
C HIS A 201 -5.79 5.77 -5.25
N LEU A 202 -6.30 4.55 -5.35
CA LEU A 202 -6.97 4.00 -6.51
C LEU A 202 -8.48 3.95 -6.27
N SER A 203 -9.26 4.55 -7.15
CA SER A 203 -10.72 4.46 -7.16
C SER A 203 -11.20 4.19 -8.58
N ASP A 204 -12.11 3.22 -8.73
CA ASP A 204 -12.78 2.86 -9.99
C ASP A 204 -11.82 2.70 -11.19
N GLY A 205 -10.64 2.13 -10.94
CA GLY A 205 -9.63 1.88 -11.96
C GLY A 205 -8.81 3.09 -12.39
N GLU A 206 -8.85 4.18 -11.62
CA GLU A 206 -8.08 5.42 -11.85
C GLU A 206 -7.30 5.82 -10.59
N VAL A 207 -6.14 6.46 -10.76
CA VAL A 207 -5.35 7.02 -9.65
C VAL A 207 -5.89 8.41 -9.32
N ILE A 208 -6.51 8.55 -8.14
CA ILE A 208 -7.11 9.79 -7.69
C ILE A 208 -6.10 10.65 -6.93
N LEU A 209 -5.21 10.01 -6.16
CA LEU A 209 -4.23 10.69 -5.32
C LEU A 209 -2.89 9.97 -5.42
N ASN A 210 -1.81 10.73 -5.52
CA ASN A 210 -0.44 10.20 -5.54
C ASN A 210 0.53 11.25 -5.01
N GLY A 211 1.29 10.93 -3.96
CA GLY A 211 2.30 11.84 -3.41
C GLY A 211 2.86 11.40 -2.06
N SER A 212 3.82 12.16 -1.54
CA SER A 212 4.27 11.96 -0.17
C SER A 212 3.16 12.33 0.81
N LYS A 213 3.03 11.55 1.89
CA LYS A 213 2.03 11.79 2.94
C LYS A 213 2.13 13.22 3.49
N GLU A 214 3.33 13.69 3.72
CA GLU A 214 3.56 15.03 4.22
C GLU A 214 3.04 16.11 3.25
N GLN A 215 3.41 16.03 1.96
CA GLN A 215 2.95 16.97 0.95
C GLN A 215 1.43 16.97 0.79
N LEU A 216 0.80 15.79 0.83
CA LEU A 216 -0.66 15.67 0.74
C LEU A 216 -1.35 16.32 1.94
N LEU A 217 -0.86 16.09 3.16
CA LEU A 217 -1.42 16.69 4.37
C LEU A 217 -1.16 18.21 4.47
N GLN A 218 -0.13 18.72 3.80
CA GLN A 218 0.13 20.16 3.70
C GLN A 218 -0.74 20.85 2.63
N ARG A 219 -0.97 20.16 1.50
CA ARG A 219 -1.71 20.69 0.35
C ARG A 219 -3.19 20.87 0.67
N TYR A 220 -3.79 19.91 1.34
CA TYR A 220 -5.21 19.90 1.66
C TYR A 220 -5.45 20.31 3.10
N GLN A 221 -6.54 21.06 3.33
CA GLN A 221 -6.97 21.43 4.67
C GLN A 221 -8.48 21.21 4.80
N VAL A 222 -8.91 20.83 6.00
CA VAL A 222 -10.33 20.77 6.35
C VAL A 222 -10.73 22.10 6.96
N VAL A 223 -11.74 22.73 6.38
CA VAL A 223 -12.36 23.96 6.87
C VAL A 223 -13.74 23.68 7.41
N SER A 224 -14.13 24.32 8.50
CA SER A 224 -15.47 24.19 9.07
C SER A 224 -15.93 25.51 9.71
N GLY A 225 -17.21 25.81 9.59
CA GLY A 225 -17.80 27.05 10.08
C GLY A 225 -19.33 27.02 10.07
N ALA A 226 -19.96 28.16 10.41
CA ALA A 226 -21.40 28.28 10.29
C ALA A 226 -21.82 28.33 8.82
N ILE A 227 -22.96 27.75 8.47
CA ILE A 227 -23.43 27.69 7.08
C ILE A 227 -23.75 29.08 6.50
N GLU A 228 -24.18 29.99 7.34
CA GLU A 228 -24.47 31.38 6.99
C GLU A 228 -23.23 32.22 6.63
N ASP A 229 -22.03 31.76 6.99
CA ASP A 229 -20.76 32.39 6.65
C ASP A 229 -20.14 31.80 5.35
N LEU A 230 -20.73 30.74 4.77
CA LEU A 230 -20.30 30.14 3.52
C LEU A 230 -21.12 30.73 2.35
N ASP A 231 -20.53 31.67 1.64
CA ASP A 231 -21.10 32.21 0.41
C ASP A 231 -20.71 31.38 -0.83
N ASP A 232 -21.29 31.67 -1.98
CA ASP A 232 -21.05 30.96 -3.24
C ASP A 232 -19.58 31.04 -3.68
N GLU A 233 -18.88 32.14 -3.35
CA GLU A 233 -17.47 32.32 -3.71
C GLU A 233 -16.58 31.37 -2.91
N LEU A 234 -16.76 31.32 -1.60
CA LEU A 234 -16.04 30.37 -0.72
C LEU A 234 -16.42 28.91 -1.00
N ALA A 235 -17.69 28.63 -1.26
CA ALA A 235 -18.15 27.29 -1.63
C ALA A 235 -17.47 26.77 -2.91
N SER A 236 -17.23 27.65 -3.89
CA SER A 236 -16.53 27.29 -5.13
C SER A 236 -15.07 26.87 -4.94
N LEU A 237 -14.44 27.20 -3.81
CA LEU A 237 -13.08 26.80 -3.43
C LEU A 237 -13.02 25.45 -2.70
N LEU A 238 -14.18 24.87 -2.39
CA LEU A 238 -14.26 23.54 -1.76
C LEU A 238 -14.20 22.43 -2.81
N ILE A 239 -13.35 21.46 -2.58
CA ILE A 239 -13.29 20.20 -3.35
C ILE A 239 -14.41 19.26 -2.90
N TYR A 240 -14.70 19.29 -1.61
CA TYR A 240 -15.75 18.54 -0.95
C TYR A 240 -16.49 19.44 0.03
N GLU A 241 -17.81 19.28 0.11
CA GLU A 241 -18.68 20.02 1.02
C GLU A 241 -19.72 19.10 1.64
N GLU A 242 -19.84 19.16 2.97
CA GLU A 242 -20.88 18.48 3.75
C GLU A 242 -21.59 19.47 4.67
N HIS A 243 -22.90 19.55 4.56
CA HIS A 243 -23.72 20.35 5.46
C HIS A 243 -24.12 19.52 6.68
N LYS A 244 -23.85 20.07 7.87
CA LYS A 244 -24.29 19.50 9.16
C LYS A 244 -25.30 20.42 9.82
N ARG A 245 -25.99 19.92 10.86
CA ARG A 245 -26.99 20.75 11.58
C ARG A 245 -26.43 22.06 12.15
N THR A 246 -25.15 22.12 12.44
CA THR A 246 -24.47 23.25 13.10
C THR A 246 -23.53 24.01 12.19
N GLY A 247 -23.48 23.70 10.89
CA GLY A 247 -22.57 24.37 9.95
C GLY A 247 -22.16 23.51 8.78
N PHE A 248 -21.03 23.87 8.15
CA PHE A 248 -20.43 23.11 7.06
C PHE A 248 -19.07 22.53 7.45
N ILE A 249 -18.67 21.48 6.76
CA ILE A 249 -17.30 20.95 6.71
C ILE A 249 -16.94 20.81 5.23
N GLY A 250 -15.74 21.24 4.87
CA GLY A 250 -15.25 21.10 3.50
C GLY A 250 -13.75 20.83 3.43
N LEU A 251 -13.32 20.24 2.32
CA LEU A 251 -11.92 20.06 1.97
C LEU A 251 -11.52 21.12 0.93
N THR A 252 -10.37 21.75 1.13
CA THR A 252 -9.87 22.79 0.23
C THR A 252 -8.34 22.80 0.14
N GLU A 253 -7.81 23.30 -0.98
CA GLU A 253 -6.40 23.70 -1.12
C GLU A 253 -6.20 25.20 -0.80
N HIS A 254 -7.27 25.95 -0.57
CA HIS A 254 -7.29 27.40 -0.42
C HIS A 254 -7.65 27.86 1.01
N ALA A 255 -7.26 27.10 2.04
CA ALA A 255 -7.62 27.38 3.43
C ALA A 255 -7.21 28.77 3.92
N GLN A 256 -6.14 29.35 3.35
CA GLN A 256 -5.69 30.69 3.68
C GLN A 256 -6.74 31.76 3.28
N VAL A 257 -7.44 31.57 2.16
CA VAL A 257 -8.53 32.47 1.72
C VAL A 257 -9.67 32.45 2.73
N PHE A 258 -10.07 31.27 3.20
CA PHE A 258 -11.08 31.12 4.26
C PHE A 258 -10.66 31.85 5.54
N LYS A 259 -9.39 31.75 5.91
CA LYS A 259 -8.85 32.42 7.11
C LYS A 259 -8.87 33.95 6.98
N GLU A 260 -8.54 34.48 5.80
CA GLU A 260 -8.52 35.91 5.53
C GLU A 260 -9.93 36.52 5.52
N ILE A 261 -10.91 35.83 4.95
CA ILE A 261 -12.28 36.30 4.83
C ILE A 261 -13.06 36.09 6.14
N LEU A 262 -13.01 34.90 6.72
CA LEU A 262 -13.84 34.53 7.88
C LEU A 262 -13.14 34.74 9.22
N GLY A 263 -11.81 34.89 9.24
CA GLY A 263 -11.03 35.13 10.45
C GLY A 263 -11.22 34.00 11.48
N HIS A 264 -11.72 34.39 12.65
CA HIS A 264 -11.95 33.42 13.77
C HIS A 264 -13.26 32.63 13.66
N LYS A 265 -14.09 32.90 12.66
CA LYS A 265 -15.34 32.15 12.42
C LYS A 265 -15.12 30.81 11.72
N VAL A 266 -13.97 30.62 11.08
CA VAL A 266 -13.59 29.37 10.45
C VAL A 266 -12.59 28.61 11.32
N ASN A 267 -12.82 27.30 11.48
CA ASN A 267 -11.84 26.38 12.05
C ASN A 267 -11.13 25.65 10.91
N ILE A 268 -9.80 25.67 10.91
CA ILE A 268 -8.95 25.05 9.90
C ILE A 268 -8.12 23.97 10.58
N THR A 269 -8.19 22.76 10.07
CA THR A 269 -7.45 21.61 10.60
C THR A 269 -6.75 20.83 9.49
N THR A 270 -5.63 20.20 9.81
CA THR A 270 -4.97 19.26 8.92
C THR A 270 -5.86 18.01 8.76
N PRO A 271 -6.14 17.55 7.52
CA PRO A 271 -6.91 16.34 7.31
C PRO A 271 -6.15 15.10 7.80
N SER A 272 -6.87 14.04 8.16
CA SER A 272 -6.32 12.69 8.22
C SER A 272 -6.23 12.09 6.80
N ILE A 273 -5.51 11.00 6.64
CA ILE A 273 -5.55 10.23 5.37
C ILE A 273 -6.97 9.76 5.09
N GLU A 274 -7.73 9.40 6.14
CA GLU A 274 -9.13 9.03 6.03
C GLU A 274 -9.97 10.15 5.43
N ASN A 275 -9.80 11.39 5.90
CA ASN A 275 -10.50 12.54 5.34
C ASN A 275 -10.19 12.72 3.84
N LEU A 276 -8.91 12.63 3.45
CA LEU A 276 -8.53 12.75 2.04
C LEU A 276 -9.21 11.70 1.17
N MET A 277 -9.33 10.47 1.66
CA MET A 277 -9.93 9.37 0.89
C MET A 277 -11.44 9.41 0.79
N VAL A 278 -12.10 10.05 1.76
CA VAL A 278 -13.56 10.20 1.76
C VAL A 278 -13.97 11.41 0.94
N TYR A 279 -13.13 12.47 0.93
CA TYR A 279 -13.45 13.75 0.34
C TYR A 279 -12.92 13.96 -1.09
N LEU A 280 -11.99 13.12 -1.55
CA LEU A 280 -11.48 13.08 -2.93
C LEU A 280 -12.05 11.89 -3.70
#